data_7fc362e5768505ed26b705064dde8107
#
_entry.id   7fc362e5768505ed26b705064dde8107
#
_cell.length_a   1.000
_cell.length_b   1.000
_cell.length_c   1.000
_cell.angle_alpha   90.00
_cell.angle_beta   90.00
_cell.angle_gamma   90.00
#
_symmetry.space_group_name_H-M   'P 1'
#
loop_
_entity.id
_entity.type
_entity.pdbx_description
1 polymer ?
#
loop_
_entity_poly.entity_id
_entity_poly.type
_entity_poly.pdbx_seq_one_letter_code
_entity_poly.pdbx_strand_id
1 'polypeptide(L)'
;GSLYRPKYAPAGMSYAEAKAAGLLRESEVWWLKYRVNGRVVRESSGTTSYDEAKRLLKLREGRAAEGKPFMPRAARITVAELAENLRQNYAANERRSAERLEYSLAHLLPAFGARRAAEVTTADVDGYVARRKREGAANATINRELAALQRMYSLALHAELIHRAPRIRKLKENNARRGFFEREQFEAVRAHLPDYLRPVVTFAYITGWRVRSEILPLQWRQVDFTAGTVRLEPGTTKNDEGRVFIMTPELRACLEAQREATTALEQRLSVVIPWVFHRNGRPLKSIQRAWRTAGRRAGLPRHLLHDFRRTAVRNLERAGVPRSVAMKMVGHKTEAIYRRYAIVDEAMLREAAEKLALAETAGRAKFRAKRAARRLEVLGK
;
A
#
# COMPACT_ATOMS: atom_id res chain seq x y z
N GLY A 1 -34.03 -19.19 29.15
CA GLY A 1 -34.57 -19.71 27.90
C GLY A 1 -35.44 -20.91 28.05
N SER A 2 -35.96 -21.43 26.96
CA SER A 2 -36.79 -22.61 26.92
C SER A 2 -36.49 -23.48 25.71
N LEU A 3 -36.79 -24.78 25.87
CA LEU A 3 -36.76 -25.75 24.77
C LEU A 3 -38.18 -25.99 24.30
N TYR A 4 -38.38 -26.16 22.99
CA TYR A 4 -39.64 -26.50 22.42
C TYR A 4 -39.47 -27.24 21.10
N ARG A 5 -40.48 -27.95 20.66
CA ARG A 5 -40.56 -28.54 19.34
C ARG A 5 -41.58 -27.76 18.52
N PRO A 6 -41.17 -27.10 17.43
CA PRO A 6 -42.10 -26.34 16.61
C PRO A 6 -43.06 -27.29 15.87
N LYS A 7 -44.31 -26.86 15.75
CA LYS A 7 -45.31 -27.54 14.93
C LYS A 7 -45.30 -26.92 13.54
N TYR A 8 -45.47 -27.76 12.51
CA TYR A 8 -45.49 -27.35 11.11
C TYR A 8 -46.59 -28.06 10.35
N ALA A 9 -47.08 -27.43 9.29
CA ALA A 9 -48.10 -28.00 8.41
C ALA A 9 -47.47 -29.04 7.45
N PRO A 10 -48.19 -30.11 7.10
CA PRO A 10 -47.79 -30.99 6.01
C PRO A 10 -47.62 -30.23 4.68
N ALA A 11 -46.83 -30.81 3.76
CA ALA A 11 -46.64 -30.21 2.44
C ALA A 11 -48.00 -30.02 1.73
N GLY A 12 -48.22 -28.84 1.15
CA GLY A 12 -49.43 -28.49 0.42
C GLY A 12 -50.58 -27.92 1.26
N MET A 13 -50.42 -27.75 2.58
CA MET A 13 -51.39 -27.10 3.46
C MET A 13 -50.82 -25.85 4.13
N SER A 14 -51.68 -24.86 4.35
CA SER A 14 -51.29 -23.71 5.19
C SER A 14 -51.29 -24.12 6.68
N TYR A 15 -50.55 -23.37 7.51
CA TYR A 15 -50.52 -23.64 8.96
C TYR A 15 -51.90 -23.53 9.62
N ALA A 16 -52.74 -22.60 9.14
CA ALA A 16 -54.10 -22.38 9.65
C ALA A 16 -55.01 -23.57 9.32
N GLU A 17 -54.98 -24.06 8.10
CA GLU A 17 -55.77 -25.24 7.65
C GLU A 17 -55.34 -26.50 8.38
N ALA A 18 -54.02 -26.75 8.46
CA ALA A 18 -53.50 -27.91 9.17
C ALA A 18 -53.82 -27.86 10.67
N LYS A 19 -53.85 -26.68 11.28
CA LYS A 19 -54.26 -26.49 12.68
C LYS A 19 -55.73 -26.77 12.88
N ALA A 20 -56.60 -26.25 12.00
CA ALA A 20 -58.07 -26.50 12.07
C ALA A 20 -58.38 -27.97 11.87
N ALA A 21 -57.67 -28.67 10.99
CA ALA A 21 -57.79 -30.07 10.71
C ALA A 21 -57.10 -31.00 11.74
N GLY A 22 -56.38 -30.49 12.71
CA GLY A 22 -55.62 -31.28 13.68
C GLY A 22 -54.44 -32.04 13.12
N LEU A 23 -53.95 -31.65 11.91
CA LEU A 23 -52.92 -32.35 11.15
C LEU A 23 -51.51 -31.78 11.34
N LEU A 24 -51.31 -30.87 12.33
CA LEU A 24 -49.97 -30.30 12.63
C LEU A 24 -49.01 -31.40 13.08
N ARG A 25 -47.86 -31.47 12.44
CA ARG A 25 -46.76 -32.36 12.84
C ARG A 25 -45.79 -31.63 13.74
N GLU A 26 -45.28 -32.30 14.76
CA GLU A 26 -44.25 -31.75 15.65
C GLU A 26 -42.86 -32.11 15.13
N SER A 27 -41.91 -31.16 15.22
CA SER A 27 -40.52 -31.38 14.84
C SER A 27 -39.88 -32.43 15.74
N GLU A 28 -39.16 -33.37 15.18
CA GLU A 28 -38.36 -34.34 15.96
C GLU A 28 -37.15 -33.64 16.67
N VAL A 29 -36.69 -32.56 16.07
CA VAL A 29 -35.54 -31.78 16.57
C VAL A 29 -36.02 -30.74 17.56
N TRP A 30 -35.30 -30.65 18.69
CA TRP A 30 -35.53 -29.62 19.70
C TRP A 30 -35.09 -28.24 19.18
N TRP A 31 -35.83 -27.21 19.57
CA TRP A 31 -35.49 -25.80 19.32
C TRP A 31 -35.23 -25.06 20.60
N LEU A 32 -34.25 -24.15 20.55
CA LEU A 32 -33.85 -23.26 21.64
C LEU A 32 -34.57 -21.93 21.47
N LYS A 33 -35.08 -21.38 22.56
CA LYS A 33 -35.63 -20.02 22.66
C LYS A 33 -35.01 -19.35 23.85
N TYR A 34 -34.24 -18.29 23.61
CA TYR A 34 -33.53 -17.51 24.64
C TYR A 34 -33.45 -16.04 24.26
N ARG A 35 -32.96 -15.17 25.16
CA ARG A 35 -32.87 -13.75 24.90
C ARG A 35 -31.38 -13.33 24.80
N VAL A 36 -31.10 -12.43 23.84
CA VAL A 36 -29.82 -11.76 23.65
C VAL A 36 -30.09 -10.27 23.55
N ASN A 37 -29.52 -9.46 24.44
CA ASN A 37 -29.74 -8.02 24.47
C ASN A 37 -31.23 -7.61 24.36
N GLY A 38 -32.09 -8.31 25.12
CA GLY A 38 -33.53 -8.05 25.13
C GLY A 38 -34.32 -8.68 23.98
N ARG A 39 -33.66 -9.11 22.90
CA ARG A 39 -34.32 -9.74 21.72
C ARG A 39 -34.43 -11.24 21.90
N VAL A 40 -35.60 -11.80 21.48
CA VAL A 40 -35.83 -13.24 21.51
C VAL A 40 -35.16 -13.88 20.29
N VAL A 41 -34.28 -14.85 20.54
CA VAL A 41 -33.66 -15.70 19.54
C VAL A 41 -34.31 -17.08 19.57
N ARG A 42 -34.57 -17.64 18.39
CA ARG A 42 -35.07 -19.00 18.19
C ARG A 42 -34.16 -19.71 17.21
N GLU A 43 -33.62 -20.88 17.59
CA GLU A 43 -32.77 -21.69 16.72
C GLU A 43 -33.00 -23.18 16.92
N SER A 44 -32.75 -23.98 15.88
CA SER A 44 -32.73 -25.43 15.98
C SER A 44 -31.50 -25.88 16.78
N SER A 45 -31.68 -26.84 17.70
CA SER A 45 -30.55 -27.48 18.37
C SER A 45 -29.79 -28.44 17.45
N GLY A 46 -30.39 -28.88 16.37
CA GLY A 46 -29.82 -29.91 15.48
C GLY A 46 -29.86 -31.33 16.06
N THR A 47 -30.44 -31.50 17.27
CA THR A 47 -30.51 -32.82 17.95
C THR A 47 -31.92 -33.15 18.37
N THR A 48 -32.24 -34.45 18.40
CA THR A 48 -33.46 -35.02 18.95
C THR A 48 -33.34 -35.28 20.45
N SER A 49 -32.12 -35.25 21.02
CA SER A 49 -31.88 -35.46 22.46
C SER A 49 -32.21 -34.20 23.25
N TYR A 50 -33.07 -34.34 24.24
CA TYR A 50 -33.45 -33.26 25.16
C TYR A 50 -32.26 -32.77 25.99
N ASP A 51 -31.42 -33.69 26.47
CA ASP A 51 -30.25 -33.34 27.30
C ASP A 51 -29.17 -32.59 26.56
N GLU A 52 -28.91 -32.98 25.30
CA GLU A 52 -28.00 -32.23 24.43
C GLU A 52 -28.55 -30.84 24.11
N ALA A 53 -29.83 -30.73 23.79
CA ALA A 53 -30.48 -29.45 23.54
C ALA A 53 -30.42 -28.54 24.79
N LYS A 54 -30.62 -29.14 26.00
CA LYS A 54 -30.53 -28.42 27.27
C LYS A 54 -29.09 -27.91 27.59
N ARG A 55 -28.07 -28.74 27.30
CA ARG A 55 -26.67 -28.31 27.39
C ARG A 55 -26.35 -27.15 26.44
N LEU A 56 -26.87 -27.26 25.20
CA LEU A 56 -26.67 -26.22 24.20
C LEU A 56 -27.38 -24.92 24.59
N LEU A 57 -28.59 -24.99 25.16
CA LEU A 57 -29.31 -23.82 25.65
C LEU A 57 -28.53 -23.11 26.75
N LYS A 58 -28.02 -23.85 27.78
CA LYS A 58 -27.20 -23.27 28.85
C LYS A 58 -25.93 -22.60 28.29
N LEU A 59 -25.28 -23.22 27.29
CA LEU A 59 -24.11 -22.63 26.63
C LEU A 59 -24.46 -21.31 25.91
N ARG A 60 -25.62 -21.25 25.27
CA ARG A 60 -26.12 -20.05 24.58
C ARG A 60 -26.45 -18.92 25.57
N GLU A 61 -27.11 -19.24 26.66
CA GLU A 61 -27.42 -18.28 27.73
C GLU A 61 -26.16 -17.73 28.41
N GLY A 62 -25.17 -18.58 28.68
CA GLY A 62 -23.87 -18.15 29.21
C GLY A 62 -23.17 -17.18 28.25
N ARG A 63 -23.13 -17.49 26.99
CA ARG A 63 -22.54 -16.58 25.96
C ARG A 63 -23.31 -15.27 25.82
N ALA A 64 -24.64 -15.32 25.91
CA ALA A 64 -25.48 -14.12 25.89
C ALA A 64 -25.23 -13.23 27.11
N ALA A 65 -25.02 -13.83 28.28
CA ALA A 65 -24.68 -13.11 29.52
C ALA A 65 -23.27 -12.49 29.47
N GLU A 66 -22.32 -13.12 28.75
CA GLU A 66 -20.98 -12.57 28.49
C GLU A 66 -20.98 -11.45 27.42
N GLY A 67 -22.14 -11.02 26.92
CA GLY A 67 -22.25 -10.03 25.87
C GLY A 67 -21.78 -10.51 24.47
N LYS A 68 -21.55 -11.83 24.30
CA LYS A 68 -21.18 -12.43 23.02
C LYS A 68 -22.42 -12.86 22.27
N PRO A 69 -22.90 -12.08 21.25
CA PRO A 69 -24.10 -12.40 20.55
C PRO A 69 -23.98 -13.75 19.83
N PHE A 70 -25.04 -14.53 19.86
CA PHE A 70 -25.17 -15.71 19.01
C PHE A 70 -25.45 -15.25 17.57
N MET A 71 -24.59 -15.63 16.68
CA MET A 71 -24.71 -15.33 15.24
C MET A 71 -25.02 -16.62 14.49
N PRO A 72 -26.30 -16.89 14.16
CA PRO A 72 -26.69 -18.13 13.47
C PRO A 72 -25.98 -18.34 12.13
N ARG A 73 -25.60 -17.24 11.47
CA ARG A 73 -24.86 -17.26 10.21
C ARG A 73 -23.34 -17.48 10.39
N ALA A 74 -22.77 -17.17 11.56
CA ALA A 74 -21.33 -17.26 11.79
C ALA A 74 -20.77 -18.67 11.56
N ALA A 75 -21.55 -19.70 11.83
CA ALA A 75 -21.16 -21.09 11.60
C ALA A 75 -21.26 -21.53 10.12
N ARG A 76 -21.95 -20.76 9.28
CA ARG A 76 -22.19 -21.12 7.87
C ARG A 76 -21.46 -20.25 6.87
N ILE A 77 -21.06 -19.04 7.28
CA ILE A 77 -20.40 -18.08 6.38
C ILE A 77 -19.10 -18.67 5.84
N THR A 78 -18.91 -18.59 4.53
CA THR A 78 -17.72 -19.09 3.83
C THR A 78 -16.66 -18.02 3.66
N VAL A 79 -15.43 -18.41 3.39
CA VAL A 79 -14.36 -17.46 3.04
C VAL A 79 -14.66 -16.77 1.71
N ALA A 80 -15.38 -17.41 0.79
CA ALA A 80 -15.82 -16.79 -0.46
C ALA A 80 -16.78 -15.61 -0.20
N GLU A 81 -17.72 -15.74 0.75
CA GLU A 81 -18.60 -14.62 1.15
C GLU A 81 -17.81 -13.50 1.82
N LEU A 82 -16.77 -13.82 2.62
CA LEU A 82 -15.88 -12.79 3.17
C LEU A 82 -15.09 -12.06 2.08
N ALA A 83 -14.69 -12.76 1.02
CA ALA A 83 -14.02 -12.15 -0.12
C ALA A 83 -14.94 -11.19 -0.88
N GLU A 84 -16.22 -11.56 -1.03
CA GLU A 84 -17.22 -10.70 -1.67
C GLU A 84 -17.47 -9.43 -0.84
N ASN A 85 -17.58 -9.55 0.48
CA ASN A 85 -17.68 -8.40 1.38
C ASN A 85 -16.45 -7.49 1.26
N LEU A 86 -15.26 -8.06 1.05
CA LEU A 86 -14.04 -7.27 0.83
C LEU A 86 -14.08 -6.54 -0.52
N ARG A 87 -14.58 -7.17 -1.60
CA ARG A 87 -14.79 -6.51 -2.90
C ARG A 87 -15.73 -5.32 -2.79
N GLN A 88 -16.86 -5.51 -2.12
CA GLN A 88 -17.83 -4.44 -1.87
C GLN A 88 -17.22 -3.29 -1.05
N ASN A 89 -16.43 -3.61 -0.02
CA ASN A 89 -15.70 -2.60 0.75
C ASN A 89 -14.69 -1.83 -0.12
N TYR A 90 -14.03 -2.49 -1.08
CA TYR A 90 -13.11 -1.82 -2.00
C TYR A 90 -13.86 -0.93 -2.99
N ALA A 91 -14.98 -1.38 -3.52
CA ALA A 91 -15.84 -0.60 -4.42
C ALA A 91 -16.43 0.63 -3.72
N ALA A 92 -17.04 0.46 -2.54
CA ALA A 92 -17.61 1.55 -1.76
C ALA A 92 -16.60 2.62 -1.33
N ASN A 93 -15.32 2.25 -1.18
CA ASN A 93 -14.24 3.18 -0.83
C ASN A 93 -13.39 3.59 -2.05
N GLU A 94 -13.83 3.32 -3.28
CA GLU A 94 -13.16 3.68 -4.54
C GLU A 94 -11.66 3.34 -4.55
N ARG A 95 -11.29 2.18 -3.96
CA ARG A 95 -9.88 1.80 -3.80
C ARG A 95 -9.21 1.50 -5.13
N ARG A 96 -8.25 2.30 -5.51
CA ARG A 96 -7.42 2.13 -6.73
C ARG A 96 -6.68 0.78 -6.82
N SER A 97 -6.66 0.00 -5.75
CA SER A 97 -5.97 -1.30 -5.70
C SER A 97 -6.91 -2.52 -5.85
N ALA A 98 -8.13 -2.33 -6.36
CA ALA A 98 -9.11 -3.41 -6.57
C ALA A 98 -8.57 -4.51 -7.49
N GLU A 99 -7.95 -4.15 -8.63
CA GLU A 99 -7.31 -5.12 -9.53
C GLU A 99 -6.26 -5.99 -8.80
N ARG A 100 -5.49 -5.37 -7.91
CA ARG A 100 -4.48 -6.11 -7.14
C ARG A 100 -5.10 -7.02 -6.08
N LEU A 101 -6.27 -6.67 -5.55
CA LEU A 101 -7.03 -7.55 -4.68
C LEU A 101 -7.41 -8.83 -5.43
N GLU A 102 -7.87 -8.74 -6.69
CA GLU A 102 -8.26 -9.91 -7.48
C GLU A 102 -7.09 -10.88 -7.69
N TYR A 103 -5.86 -10.39 -7.92
CA TYR A 103 -4.68 -11.26 -7.97
C TYR A 103 -4.46 -12.03 -6.65
N SER A 104 -4.72 -11.41 -5.49
CA SER A 104 -4.61 -12.10 -4.20
C SER A 104 -5.73 -13.12 -4.01
N LEU A 105 -6.97 -12.75 -4.38
CA LEU A 105 -8.14 -13.63 -4.29
C LEU A 105 -8.04 -14.84 -5.23
N ALA A 106 -7.44 -14.69 -6.41
CA ALA A 106 -7.21 -15.79 -7.34
C ALA A 106 -6.37 -16.94 -6.73
N HIS A 107 -5.52 -16.63 -5.74
CA HIS A 107 -4.77 -17.64 -4.99
C HIS A 107 -5.45 -18.10 -3.71
N LEU A 108 -6.20 -17.22 -3.04
CA LEU A 108 -6.86 -17.51 -1.76
C LEU A 108 -8.13 -18.33 -1.94
N LEU A 109 -8.97 -18.02 -2.94
CA LEU A 109 -10.26 -18.67 -3.13
C LEU A 109 -10.16 -20.18 -3.46
N PRO A 110 -9.23 -20.64 -4.30
CA PRO A 110 -9.04 -22.09 -4.49
C PRO A 110 -8.60 -22.82 -3.20
N ALA A 111 -7.95 -22.11 -2.27
CA ALA A 111 -7.46 -22.70 -1.03
C ALA A 111 -8.48 -22.71 0.09
N PHE A 112 -9.27 -21.65 0.20
CA PHE A 112 -10.12 -21.40 1.35
C PHE A 112 -11.57 -21.11 1.00
N GLY A 113 -11.89 -20.74 -0.25
CA GLY A 113 -13.18 -20.17 -0.63
C GLY A 113 -14.38 -20.97 -0.19
N ALA A 114 -14.39 -22.28 -0.41
CA ALA A 114 -15.49 -23.17 -0.04
C ALA A 114 -15.53 -23.50 1.46
N ARG A 115 -14.49 -23.19 2.22
CA ARG A 115 -14.42 -23.50 3.65
C ARG A 115 -15.23 -22.50 4.46
N ARG A 116 -15.83 -22.97 5.54
CA ARG A 116 -16.45 -22.09 6.53
C ARG A 116 -15.40 -21.25 7.22
N ALA A 117 -15.62 -19.94 7.30
CA ALA A 117 -14.67 -19.01 7.86
C ALA A 117 -14.29 -19.35 9.31
N ALA A 118 -15.23 -19.86 10.10
CA ALA A 118 -15.02 -20.27 11.49
C ALA A 118 -14.12 -21.50 11.64
N GLU A 119 -13.97 -22.31 10.59
CA GLU A 119 -13.19 -23.56 10.58
C GLU A 119 -11.74 -23.35 10.12
N VAL A 120 -11.42 -22.23 9.50
CA VAL A 120 -10.04 -21.93 9.09
C VAL A 120 -9.19 -21.64 10.32
N THR A 121 -8.14 -22.42 10.48
CA THR A 121 -7.21 -22.34 11.61
C THR A 121 -5.90 -21.64 11.21
N THR A 122 -5.09 -21.30 12.20
CA THR A 122 -3.72 -20.82 11.98
C THR A 122 -2.87 -21.85 11.23
N ALA A 123 -3.03 -23.14 11.55
CA ALA A 123 -2.33 -24.23 10.85
C ALA A 123 -2.69 -24.32 9.36
N ASP A 124 -3.94 -24.06 8.99
CA ASP A 124 -4.34 -24.00 7.58
C ASP A 124 -3.66 -22.84 6.83
N VAL A 125 -3.54 -21.69 7.50
CA VAL A 125 -2.82 -20.52 6.94
C VAL A 125 -1.33 -20.83 6.77
N ASP A 126 -0.71 -21.48 7.75
CA ASP A 126 0.71 -21.90 7.67
C ASP A 126 0.91 -22.94 6.55
N GLY A 127 -0.03 -23.88 6.39
CA GLY A 127 -0.05 -24.84 5.27
C GLY A 127 -0.16 -24.15 3.90
N TYR A 128 -1.01 -23.12 3.81
CA TYR A 128 -1.10 -22.27 2.62
C TYR A 128 0.24 -21.59 2.29
N VAL A 129 0.87 -20.97 3.27
CA VAL A 129 2.19 -20.35 3.12
C VAL A 129 3.24 -21.34 2.62
N ALA A 130 3.28 -22.55 3.21
CA ALA A 130 4.20 -23.59 2.80
C ALA A 130 3.98 -24.02 1.34
N ARG A 131 2.73 -24.17 0.91
CA ARG A 131 2.36 -24.46 -0.48
C ARG A 131 2.83 -23.35 -1.42
N ARG A 132 2.50 -22.09 -1.12
CA ARG A 132 2.89 -20.94 -1.96
C ARG A 132 4.41 -20.82 -2.10
N LYS A 133 5.17 -21.14 -1.05
CA LYS A 133 6.64 -21.20 -1.12
C LYS A 133 7.14 -22.30 -2.07
N ARG A 134 6.52 -23.48 -2.03
CA ARG A 134 6.85 -24.58 -2.98
C ARG A 134 6.53 -24.21 -4.42
N GLU A 135 5.51 -23.40 -4.66
CA GLU A 135 5.17 -22.83 -5.97
C GLU A 135 6.13 -21.70 -6.40
N GLY A 136 7.15 -21.36 -5.60
CA GLY A 136 8.14 -20.33 -5.91
C GLY A 136 7.68 -18.89 -5.65
N ALA A 137 6.56 -18.67 -4.96
CA ALA A 137 6.08 -17.33 -4.66
C ALA A 137 7.00 -16.61 -3.66
N ALA A 138 7.36 -15.37 -3.97
CA ALA A 138 8.16 -14.53 -3.07
C ALA A 138 7.40 -14.17 -1.79
N ASN A 139 8.11 -14.03 -0.66
CA ASN A 139 7.51 -13.65 0.63
C ASN A 139 6.63 -12.39 0.53
N ALA A 140 7.07 -11.40 -0.25
CA ALA A 140 6.29 -10.19 -0.46
C ALA A 140 4.96 -10.42 -1.19
N THR A 141 4.89 -11.38 -2.11
CA THR A 141 3.65 -11.78 -2.79
C THR A 141 2.71 -12.48 -1.81
N ILE A 142 3.23 -13.48 -1.09
CA ILE A 142 2.48 -14.21 -0.06
C ILE A 142 1.95 -13.25 1.01
N ASN A 143 2.74 -12.29 1.46
CA ASN A 143 2.31 -11.29 2.44
C ASN A 143 1.16 -10.41 1.96
N ARG A 144 1.05 -10.15 0.65
CA ARG A 144 -0.10 -9.42 0.09
C ARG A 144 -1.36 -10.28 0.10
N GLU A 145 -1.23 -11.56 -0.23
CA GLU A 145 -2.32 -12.54 -0.13
C GLU A 145 -2.80 -12.65 1.33
N LEU A 146 -1.86 -12.81 2.27
CA LEU A 146 -2.16 -12.85 3.71
C LEU A 146 -2.78 -11.55 4.22
N ALA A 147 -2.39 -10.39 3.68
CA ALA A 147 -3.01 -9.11 4.05
C ALA A 147 -4.46 -9.01 3.57
N ALA A 148 -4.77 -9.56 2.39
CA ALA A 148 -6.16 -9.64 1.91
C ALA A 148 -6.98 -10.58 2.81
N LEU A 149 -6.46 -11.77 3.13
CA LEU A 149 -7.10 -12.72 4.04
C LEU A 149 -7.34 -12.09 5.43
N GLN A 150 -6.33 -11.45 5.99
CA GLN A 150 -6.44 -10.74 7.28
C GLN A 150 -7.52 -9.64 7.22
N ARG A 151 -7.60 -8.90 6.12
CA ARG A 151 -8.61 -7.84 5.96
C ARG A 151 -10.02 -8.40 5.83
N MET A 152 -10.22 -9.53 5.14
CA MET A 152 -11.50 -10.24 5.08
C MET A 152 -11.99 -10.59 6.49
N TYR A 153 -11.15 -11.24 7.29
CA TYR A 153 -11.48 -11.59 8.66
C TYR A 153 -11.70 -10.37 9.56
N SER A 154 -10.90 -9.33 9.41
CA SER A 154 -11.08 -8.09 10.17
C SER A 154 -12.42 -7.42 9.89
N LEU A 155 -12.83 -7.32 8.63
CA LEU A 155 -14.14 -6.78 8.26
C LEU A 155 -15.29 -7.64 8.81
N ALA A 156 -15.16 -8.96 8.72
CA ALA A 156 -16.16 -9.88 9.22
C ALA A 156 -16.32 -9.82 10.74
N LEU A 157 -15.21 -9.64 11.48
CA LEU A 157 -15.25 -9.41 12.94
C LEU A 157 -15.94 -8.09 13.29
N HIS A 158 -15.59 -6.99 12.59
CA HIS A 158 -16.22 -5.69 12.83
C HIS A 158 -17.72 -5.65 12.45
N ALA A 159 -18.09 -6.41 11.43
CA ALA A 159 -19.49 -6.56 11.03
C ALA A 159 -20.23 -7.63 11.83
N GLU A 160 -19.61 -8.17 12.87
CA GLU A 160 -20.17 -9.22 13.73
C GLU A 160 -20.66 -10.46 12.98
N LEU A 161 -20.04 -10.78 11.83
CA LEU A 161 -20.37 -11.95 11.03
C LEU A 161 -19.69 -13.24 11.55
N ILE A 162 -18.59 -13.10 12.25
CA ILE A 162 -17.80 -14.19 12.86
C ILE A 162 -17.31 -13.80 14.23
N HIS A 163 -17.02 -14.78 15.10
CA HIS A 163 -16.56 -14.55 16.47
C HIS A 163 -15.05 -14.56 16.63
N ARG A 164 -14.33 -15.19 15.69
CA ARG A 164 -12.89 -15.36 15.75
C ARG A 164 -12.27 -15.35 14.37
N ALA A 165 -11.00 -15.00 14.30
CA ALA A 165 -10.15 -15.09 13.11
C ALA A 165 -8.93 -15.98 13.41
N PRO A 166 -8.37 -16.65 12.43
CA PRO A 166 -7.07 -17.30 12.55
C PRO A 166 -5.97 -16.26 12.77
N ARG A 167 -4.93 -16.63 13.48
CA ARG A 167 -3.75 -15.78 13.61
C ARG A 167 -2.96 -15.83 12.29
N ILE A 168 -2.85 -14.69 11.62
CA ILE A 168 -2.16 -14.57 10.33
C ILE A 168 -0.83 -13.84 10.55
N ARG A 169 0.28 -14.56 10.42
CA ARG A 169 1.63 -14.03 10.57
C ARG A 169 2.21 -13.68 9.20
N LYS A 170 2.80 -12.50 9.08
CA LYS A 170 3.53 -12.11 7.86
C LYS A 170 4.94 -12.66 7.88
N LEU A 171 5.43 -12.99 6.69
CA LEU A 171 6.78 -13.45 6.47
C LEU A 171 7.77 -12.29 6.48
N LYS A 172 9.00 -12.53 6.90
CA LYS A 172 10.09 -11.55 6.80
C LYS A 172 10.38 -11.26 5.33
N GLU A 173 10.38 -10.00 4.95
CA GLU A 173 10.72 -9.54 3.61
C GLU A 173 12.13 -8.95 3.61
N ASN A 174 13.05 -9.59 2.87
CA ASN A 174 14.41 -9.09 2.66
C ASN A 174 14.50 -8.40 1.29
N ASN A 175 13.57 -7.46 1.04
CA ASN A 175 13.41 -6.78 -0.24
C ASN A 175 13.88 -5.32 -0.24
N ALA A 176 14.60 -4.89 0.78
CA ALA A 176 15.18 -3.55 0.83
C ALA A 176 16.19 -3.38 -0.30
N ARG A 177 15.79 -2.68 -1.36
CA ARG A 177 16.70 -2.35 -2.47
C ARG A 177 17.75 -1.36 -2.00
N ARG A 178 18.99 -1.52 -2.49
CA ARG A 178 20.11 -0.64 -2.22
C ARG A 178 20.60 0.10 -3.49
N GLY A 179 19.97 -0.13 -4.64
CA GLY A 179 20.36 0.46 -5.92
C GLY A 179 20.08 1.97 -5.98
N PHE A 180 21.02 2.71 -6.48
CA PHE A 180 20.96 4.10 -6.88
C PHE A 180 21.83 4.29 -8.13
N PHE A 181 21.73 5.45 -8.78
CA PHE A 181 22.57 5.78 -9.93
C PHE A 181 23.66 6.76 -9.53
N GLU A 182 24.89 6.47 -9.92
CA GLU A 182 25.90 7.49 -10.07
C GLU A 182 25.66 8.26 -11.39
N ARG A 183 26.25 9.44 -11.53
CA ARG A 183 26.01 10.31 -12.69
C ARG A 183 26.35 9.60 -14.01
N GLU A 184 27.50 8.93 -14.06
CA GLU A 184 28.00 8.21 -15.22
C GLU A 184 27.07 7.06 -15.62
N GLN A 185 26.55 6.33 -14.64
CA GLN A 185 25.60 5.24 -14.85
C GLN A 185 24.28 5.76 -15.43
N PHE A 186 23.80 6.88 -14.91
CA PHE A 186 22.61 7.54 -15.43
C PHE A 186 22.80 7.96 -16.89
N GLU A 187 23.90 8.64 -17.21
CA GLU A 187 24.21 9.10 -18.57
C GLU A 187 24.37 7.92 -19.55
N ALA A 188 25.03 6.84 -19.10
CA ALA A 188 25.17 5.63 -19.91
C ALA A 188 23.80 5.04 -20.31
N VAL A 189 22.86 4.94 -19.36
CA VAL A 189 21.50 4.43 -19.68
C VAL A 189 20.75 5.44 -20.53
N ARG A 190 20.85 6.75 -20.23
CA ARG A 190 20.19 7.82 -20.98
C ARG A 190 20.59 7.85 -22.46
N ALA A 191 21.86 7.63 -22.75
CA ALA A 191 22.39 7.58 -24.11
C ALA A 191 21.74 6.49 -24.97
N HIS A 192 21.33 5.37 -24.37
CA HIS A 192 20.65 4.27 -25.05
C HIS A 192 19.13 4.42 -25.16
N LEU A 193 18.57 5.53 -24.64
CA LEU A 193 17.13 5.80 -24.76
C LEU A 193 16.84 6.60 -26.04
N PRO A 194 15.67 6.38 -26.66
CA PRO A 194 15.15 7.28 -27.70
C PRO A 194 15.09 8.73 -27.21
N ASP A 195 15.32 9.69 -28.08
CA ASP A 195 15.44 11.12 -27.74
C ASP A 195 14.21 11.63 -26.94
N TYR A 196 13.02 11.28 -27.36
CA TYR A 196 11.78 11.69 -26.68
C TYR A 196 11.62 11.14 -25.25
N LEU A 197 12.43 10.16 -24.81
CA LEU A 197 12.44 9.63 -23.44
C LEU A 197 13.55 10.19 -22.57
N ARG A 198 14.60 10.79 -23.15
CA ARG A 198 15.71 11.38 -22.40
C ARG A 198 15.26 12.47 -21.42
N PRO A 199 14.35 13.41 -21.80
CA PRO A 199 13.83 14.40 -20.88
C PRO A 199 13.05 13.79 -19.69
N VAL A 200 12.30 12.70 -19.92
CA VAL A 200 11.57 12.00 -18.86
C VAL A 200 12.50 11.49 -17.76
N VAL A 201 13.59 10.82 -18.17
CA VAL A 201 14.52 10.24 -17.19
C VAL A 201 15.41 11.28 -16.55
N THR A 202 15.74 12.37 -17.25
CA THR A 202 16.46 13.53 -16.68
C THR A 202 15.61 14.17 -15.59
N PHE A 203 14.33 14.43 -15.87
CA PHE A 203 13.40 14.91 -14.87
C PHE A 203 13.31 13.99 -13.66
N ALA A 204 13.19 12.66 -13.89
CA ALA A 204 13.10 11.65 -12.82
C ALA A 204 14.38 11.59 -11.97
N TYR A 205 15.56 11.71 -12.60
CA TYR A 205 16.86 11.70 -11.94
C TYR A 205 17.02 12.89 -10.97
N ILE A 206 16.61 14.07 -11.42
CA ILE A 206 16.73 15.31 -10.63
C ILE A 206 15.70 15.36 -9.51
N THR A 207 14.42 15.09 -9.83
CA THR A 207 13.32 15.32 -8.89
C THR A 207 12.99 14.14 -7.99
N GLY A 208 13.34 12.92 -8.40
CA GLY A 208 12.93 11.69 -7.73
C GLY A 208 11.42 11.43 -7.76
N TRP A 209 10.67 12.15 -8.59
CA TRP A 209 9.22 11.96 -8.71
C TRP A 209 8.89 10.63 -9.37
N ARG A 210 7.66 10.12 -9.11
CA ARG A 210 7.25 8.82 -9.67
C ARG A 210 6.98 8.93 -11.16
N VAL A 211 7.77 8.20 -11.97
CA VAL A 211 7.68 8.29 -13.43
C VAL A 211 6.25 8.08 -13.92
N ARG A 212 5.60 6.97 -13.54
CA ARG A 212 4.28 6.61 -14.10
C ARG A 212 3.13 7.52 -13.65
N SER A 213 3.12 7.93 -12.40
CA SER A 213 1.97 8.63 -11.81
C SER A 213 2.13 10.12 -11.65
N GLU A 214 3.37 10.66 -11.75
CA GLU A 214 3.65 12.07 -11.49
C GLU A 214 4.35 12.74 -12.68
N ILE A 215 5.26 12.04 -13.37
CA ILE A 215 6.05 12.62 -14.48
C ILE A 215 5.33 12.43 -15.83
N LEU A 216 4.95 11.20 -16.18
CA LEU A 216 4.32 10.96 -17.50
C LEU A 216 3.00 11.72 -17.72
N PRO A 217 2.14 11.95 -16.70
CA PRO A 217 0.92 12.74 -16.87
C PRO A 217 1.14 14.26 -16.72
N LEU A 218 2.38 14.76 -16.58
CA LEU A 218 2.65 16.17 -16.38
C LEU A 218 2.20 16.99 -17.59
N GLN A 219 1.54 18.12 -17.32
CA GLN A 219 1.07 19.05 -18.34
C GLN A 219 1.82 20.38 -18.26
N TRP A 220 1.89 21.11 -19.40
CA TRP A 220 2.54 22.41 -19.47
C TRP A 220 1.98 23.45 -18.52
N ARG A 221 0.68 23.40 -18.18
CA ARG A 221 0.06 24.29 -17.19
C ARG A 221 0.65 24.15 -15.77
N GLN A 222 1.37 23.05 -15.51
CA GLN A 222 2.02 22.76 -14.24
C GLN A 222 3.48 23.23 -14.20
N VAL A 223 3.99 23.76 -15.32
CA VAL A 223 5.36 24.26 -15.47
C VAL A 223 5.34 25.76 -15.62
N ASP A 224 5.91 26.45 -14.66
CA ASP A 224 6.03 27.90 -14.64
C ASP A 224 7.50 28.29 -14.79
N PHE A 225 7.88 28.73 -15.99
CA PHE A 225 9.25 29.17 -16.29
C PHE A 225 9.57 30.51 -15.67
N THR A 226 8.60 31.39 -15.44
CA THR A 226 8.80 32.70 -14.81
C THR A 226 9.12 32.53 -13.32
N ALA A 227 8.30 31.76 -12.60
CA ALA A 227 8.55 31.42 -11.21
C ALA A 227 9.64 30.35 -11.02
N GLY A 228 10.10 29.70 -12.10
CA GLY A 228 11.08 28.61 -12.04
C GLY A 228 10.55 27.38 -11.30
N THR A 229 9.27 27.05 -11.43
CA THR A 229 8.66 25.97 -10.64
C THR A 229 7.92 24.94 -11.49
N VAL A 230 7.90 23.70 -10.97
CA VAL A 230 6.99 22.65 -11.45
C VAL A 230 6.07 22.25 -10.30
N ARG A 231 4.76 22.17 -10.53
CA ARG A 231 3.76 21.91 -9.49
C ARG A 231 2.94 20.67 -9.80
N LEU A 232 2.72 19.84 -8.78
CA LEU A 232 1.69 18.79 -8.79
C LEU A 232 0.52 19.26 -7.93
N GLU A 233 -0.67 19.19 -8.50
CA GLU A 233 -1.90 19.59 -7.81
C GLU A 233 -2.31 18.53 -6.77
N PRO A 234 -2.97 18.93 -5.65
CA PRO A 234 -3.62 18.00 -4.75
C PRO A 234 -4.57 17.05 -5.51
N GLY A 235 -4.72 15.82 -5.04
CA GLY A 235 -5.58 14.82 -5.69
C GLY A 235 -4.91 14.07 -6.88
N THR A 236 -3.86 14.62 -7.50
CA THR A 236 -3.17 13.99 -8.63
C THR A 236 -2.09 13.00 -8.21
N THR A 237 -1.61 13.10 -6.98
CA THR A 237 -0.56 12.24 -6.44
C THR A 237 -1.13 11.04 -5.66
N LYS A 238 -0.32 10.00 -5.46
CA LYS A 238 -0.71 8.85 -4.62
C LYS A 238 -1.07 9.23 -3.18
N ASN A 239 -0.57 10.37 -2.72
CA ASN A 239 -0.72 10.83 -1.33
C ASN A 239 -1.72 11.97 -1.20
N ASP A 240 -2.38 12.36 -2.30
CA ASP A 240 -3.33 13.46 -2.44
C ASP A 240 -2.78 14.85 -2.02
N GLU A 241 -1.47 14.96 -1.77
CA GLU A 241 -0.80 16.21 -1.45
C GLU A 241 -0.20 16.83 -2.72
N GLY A 242 -0.44 18.11 -2.93
CA GLY A 242 0.26 18.90 -3.91
C GLY A 242 1.75 19.03 -3.55
N ARG A 243 2.57 19.34 -4.55
CA ARG A 243 4.00 19.57 -4.31
C ARG A 243 4.57 20.52 -5.34
N VAL A 244 5.57 21.27 -4.92
CA VAL A 244 6.30 22.20 -5.76
C VAL A 244 7.76 21.77 -5.80
N PHE A 245 8.34 21.79 -6.98
CA PHE A 245 9.78 21.63 -7.18
C PHE A 245 10.34 22.90 -7.82
N ILE A 246 11.38 23.47 -7.23
CA ILE A 246 12.11 24.60 -7.80
C ILE A 246 13.08 24.05 -8.85
N MET A 247 13.05 24.59 -10.04
CA MET A 247 13.89 24.10 -11.15
C MET A 247 15.36 24.38 -10.87
N THR A 248 16.16 23.35 -10.94
CA THR A 248 17.62 23.52 -11.08
C THR A 248 17.94 24.01 -12.50
N PRO A 249 19.12 24.62 -12.76
CA PRO A 249 19.49 25.03 -14.11
C PRO A 249 19.41 23.89 -15.13
N GLU A 250 19.83 22.67 -14.77
CA GLU A 250 19.75 21.49 -15.63
C GLU A 250 18.30 21.10 -15.94
N LEU A 251 17.41 21.14 -14.93
CA LEU A 251 15.99 20.84 -15.14
C LEU A 251 15.32 21.88 -16.00
N ARG A 252 15.62 23.17 -15.79
CA ARG A 252 15.11 24.27 -16.59
C ARG A 252 15.49 24.09 -18.06
N ALA A 253 16.76 23.92 -18.36
CA ALA A 253 17.25 23.71 -19.73
C ALA A 253 16.60 22.49 -20.40
N CYS A 254 16.44 21.40 -19.64
CA CYS A 254 15.75 20.20 -20.12
C CYS A 254 14.29 20.47 -20.49
N LEU A 255 13.55 21.25 -19.68
CA LEU A 255 12.14 21.56 -19.92
C LEU A 255 11.98 22.63 -21.03
N GLU A 256 12.87 23.59 -21.12
CA GLU A 256 12.89 24.61 -22.20
C GLU A 256 13.09 23.93 -23.57
N ALA A 257 14.11 23.08 -23.71
CA ALA A 257 14.33 22.31 -24.94
C ALA A 257 13.12 21.38 -25.27
N GLN A 258 12.49 20.78 -24.27
CA GLN A 258 11.28 19.98 -24.46
C GLN A 258 10.09 20.86 -24.89
N ARG A 259 9.97 22.11 -24.40
CA ARG A 259 8.92 23.05 -24.82
C ARG A 259 9.11 23.49 -26.25
N GLU A 260 10.32 23.82 -26.65
CA GLU A 260 10.67 24.17 -28.05
C GLU A 260 10.30 23.04 -28.99
N ALA A 261 10.72 21.79 -28.69
CA ALA A 261 10.36 20.62 -29.48
C ALA A 261 8.85 20.38 -29.55
N THR A 262 8.13 20.63 -28.46
CA THR A 262 6.68 20.52 -28.43
C THR A 262 6.02 21.60 -29.29
N THR A 263 6.45 22.86 -29.18
CA THR A 263 5.93 23.98 -29.96
C THR A 263 6.16 23.76 -31.47
N ALA A 264 7.33 23.31 -31.88
CA ALA A 264 7.59 22.97 -33.26
C ALA A 264 6.67 21.84 -33.77
N LEU A 265 6.37 20.87 -32.92
CA LEU A 265 5.42 19.80 -33.27
C LEU A 265 3.97 20.29 -33.33
N GLU A 266 3.55 21.18 -32.42
CA GLU A 266 2.24 21.84 -32.40
C GLU A 266 2.00 22.59 -33.71
N GLN A 267 2.97 23.38 -34.12
CA GLN A 267 2.92 24.11 -35.40
C GLN A 267 2.79 23.19 -36.61
N ARG A 268 3.62 22.12 -36.65
CA ARG A 268 3.60 21.17 -37.76
C ARG A 268 2.29 20.37 -37.87
N LEU A 269 1.67 20.05 -36.72
CA LEU A 269 0.44 19.24 -36.66
C LEU A 269 -0.83 20.09 -36.54
N SER A 270 -0.72 21.40 -36.38
CA SER A 270 -1.83 22.32 -36.11
C SER A 270 -2.72 21.89 -34.96
N VAL A 271 -2.10 21.38 -33.85
CA VAL A 271 -2.79 20.91 -32.64
C VAL A 271 -2.11 21.42 -31.38
N VAL A 272 -2.85 21.58 -30.30
CA VAL A 272 -2.30 21.90 -28.97
C VAL A 272 -1.92 20.60 -28.28
N ILE A 273 -0.69 20.53 -27.75
CA ILE A 273 -0.18 19.38 -27.02
C ILE A 273 -0.03 19.76 -25.53
N PRO A 274 -0.97 19.37 -24.66
CA PRO A 274 -0.93 19.76 -23.26
C PRO A 274 0.16 19.06 -22.45
N TRP A 275 0.68 17.93 -22.95
CA TRP A 275 1.60 17.06 -22.22
C TRP A 275 3.04 17.54 -22.32
N VAL A 276 3.77 17.57 -21.21
CA VAL A 276 5.21 17.85 -21.18
C VAL A 276 5.97 16.71 -21.86
N PHE A 277 5.62 15.47 -21.55
CA PHE A 277 6.26 14.27 -22.08
C PHE A 277 5.31 13.48 -22.97
N HIS A 278 5.61 13.46 -24.24
CA HIS A 278 4.75 12.86 -25.23
C HIS A 278 5.56 12.15 -26.34
N ARG A 279 4.89 11.33 -27.15
CA ARG A 279 5.40 10.82 -28.43
C ARG A 279 4.45 11.23 -29.55
N ASN A 280 4.93 12.08 -30.43
CA ASN A 280 4.11 12.65 -31.51
C ASN A 280 2.78 13.25 -31.03
N GLY A 281 2.82 14.05 -29.95
CA GLY A 281 1.64 14.69 -29.34
C GLY A 281 0.79 13.78 -28.43
N ARG A 282 1.02 12.49 -28.43
CA ARG A 282 0.25 11.54 -27.61
C ARG A 282 0.92 11.28 -26.27
N PRO A 283 0.17 11.25 -25.15
CA PRO A 283 0.72 11.03 -23.82
C PRO A 283 1.38 9.66 -23.71
N LEU A 284 2.47 9.61 -22.93
CA LEU A 284 3.19 8.38 -22.65
C LEU A 284 2.52 7.60 -21.52
N LYS A 285 2.13 6.35 -21.78
CA LYS A 285 1.52 5.47 -20.76
C LYS A 285 2.56 4.73 -19.91
N SER A 286 3.69 4.36 -20.50
CA SER A 286 4.77 3.63 -19.86
C SER A 286 6.07 3.74 -20.66
N ILE A 287 7.20 3.82 -19.95
CA ILE A 287 8.55 3.76 -20.55
C ILE A 287 9.32 2.51 -20.14
N GLN A 288 8.67 1.59 -19.41
CA GLN A 288 9.31 0.44 -18.74
C GLN A 288 10.05 -0.49 -19.72
N ARG A 289 9.50 -0.70 -20.93
CA ARG A 289 10.13 -1.58 -21.94
C ARG A 289 11.41 -0.95 -22.48
N ALA A 290 11.34 0.33 -22.89
CA ALA A 290 12.50 1.09 -23.36
C ALA A 290 13.58 1.18 -22.29
N TRP A 291 13.18 1.47 -21.04
CA TRP A 291 14.08 1.51 -19.90
C TRP A 291 14.84 0.19 -19.70
N ARG A 292 14.14 -0.96 -19.68
CA ARG A 292 14.80 -2.26 -19.55
C ARG A 292 15.79 -2.55 -20.67
N THR A 293 15.45 -2.16 -21.89
CA THR A 293 16.33 -2.34 -23.06
C THR A 293 17.57 -1.47 -22.95
N ALA A 294 17.40 -0.17 -22.60
CA ALA A 294 18.52 0.75 -22.40
C ALA A 294 19.43 0.31 -21.24
N GLY A 295 18.85 -0.09 -20.12
CA GLY A 295 19.61 -0.59 -18.96
C GLY A 295 20.43 -1.84 -19.28
N ARG A 296 19.91 -2.77 -20.08
CA ARG A 296 20.69 -3.93 -20.56
C ARG A 296 21.84 -3.51 -21.45
N ARG A 297 21.63 -2.58 -22.39
CA ARG A 297 22.67 -2.07 -23.30
C ARG A 297 23.75 -1.32 -22.55
N ALA A 298 23.40 -0.61 -21.49
CA ALA A 298 24.33 0.08 -20.62
C ALA A 298 25.03 -0.80 -19.56
N GLY A 299 24.82 -2.13 -19.56
CA GLY A 299 25.40 -3.03 -18.56
C GLY A 299 24.73 -2.94 -17.17
N LEU A 300 23.58 -2.29 -17.05
CA LEU A 300 22.87 -2.01 -15.79
C LEU A 300 21.48 -2.66 -15.74
N PRO A 301 21.33 -3.98 -15.99
CA PRO A 301 20.03 -4.62 -16.17
C PRO A 301 19.15 -4.65 -14.90
N ARG A 302 19.76 -4.48 -13.73
CA ARG A 302 19.07 -4.54 -12.43
C ARG A 302 18.55 -3.20 -11.92
N HIS A 303 18.90 -2.09 -12.57
CA HIS A 303 18.45 -0.76 -12.18
C HIS A 303 17.03 -0.47 -12.66
N LEU A 304 16.18 0.00 -11.76
CA LEU A 304 14.78 0.31 -12.04
C LEU A 304 14.56 1.83 -12.10
N LEU A 305 13.52 2.25 -12.81
CA LEU A 305 13.06 3.65 -12.80
C LEU A 305 12.81 4.19 -11.38
N HIS A 306 12.39 3.32 -10.45
CA HIS A 306 12.16 3.73 -9.06
C HIS A 306 13.45 4.00 -8.28
N ASP A 307 14.60 3.56 -8.76
CA ASP A 307 15.89 3.84 -8.15
C ASP A 307 16.28 5.32 -8.30
N PHE A 308 15.71 6.05 -9.28
CA PHE A 308 15.84 7.51 -9.38
C PHE A 308 15.37 8.23 -8.12
N ARG A 309 14.31 7.72 -7.47
CA ARG A 309 13.84 8.32 -6.22
C ARG A 309 14.87 8.19 -5.09
N ARG A 310 15.64 7.11 -5.06
CA ARG A 310 16.75 6.91 -4.12
C ARG A 310 17.92 7.79 -4.47
N THR A 311 18.23 7.88 -5.76
CA THR A 311 19.28 8.76 -6.27
C THR A 311 19.00 10.21 -5.90
N ALA A 312 17.80 10.71 -6.15
CA ALA A 312 17.42 12.08 -5.80
C ALA A 312 17.53 12.34 -4.28
N VAL A 313 17.02 11.42 -3.44
CA VAL A 313 17.14 11.55 -1.98
C VAL A 313 18.60 11.60 -1.55
N ARG A 314 19.44 10.68 -2.06
CA ARG A 314 20.88 10.66 -1.75
C ARG A 314 21.57 11.94 -2.22
N ASN A 315 21.26 12.42 -3.42
CA ASN A 315 21.85 13.65 -3.94
C ASN A 315 21.46 14.87 -3.11
N LEU A 316 20.23 14.94 -2.62
CA LEU A 316 19.79 15.99 -1.69
C LEU A 316 20.51 15.91 -0.34
N GLU A 317 20.70 14.71 0.22
CA GLU A 317 21.48 14.50 1.44
C GLU A 317 22.96 14.92 1.24
N ARG A 318 23.57 14.51 0.13
CA ARG A 318 24.96 14.92 -0.22
C ARG A 318 25.09 16.43 -0.40
N ALA A 319 24.06 17.09 -0.94
CA ALA A 319 24.01 18.53 -1.07
C ALA A 319 23.73 19.26 0.26
N GLY A 320 23.59 18.55 1.38
CA GLY A 320 23.32 19.14 2.68
C GLY A 320 21.92 19.71 2.83
N VAL A 321 20.96 19.33 1.97
CA VAL A 321 19.57 19.81 2.05
C VAL A 321 18.90 19.24 3.30
N PRO A 322 18.31 20.08 4.17
CA PRO A 322 17.60 19.60 5.35
C PRO A 322 16.54 18.55 5.02
N ARG A 323 16.44 17.49 5.82
CA ARG A 323 15.51 16.36 5.56
C ARG A 323 14.07 16.79 5.38
N SER A 324 13.60 17.74 6.17
CA SER A 324 12.24 18.27 6.06
C SER A 324 11.96 18.89 4.68
N VAL A 325 12.95 19.59 4.10
CA VAL A 325 12.88 20.16 2.76
C VAL A 325 12.97 19.07 1.70
N ALA A 326 13.95 18.16 1.82
CA ALA A 326 14.11 17.04 0.91
C ALA A 326 12.85 16.15 0.86
N MET A 327 12.23 15.88 2.01
CA MET A 327 10.96 15.14 2.08
C MET A 327 9.84 15.82 1.30
N LYS A 328 9.70 17.14 1.42
CA LYS A 328 8.72 17.93 0.65
C LYS A 328 9.00 17.87 -0.85
N MET A 329 10.26 18.05 -1.26
CA MET A 329 10.67 18.02 -2.67
C MET A 329 10.36 16.67 -3.34
N VAL A 330 10.71 15.54 -2.69
CA VAL A 330 10.45 14.20 -3.24
C VAL A 330 9.05 13.66 -2.90
N GLY A 331 8.31 14.27 -1.97
CA GLY A 331 6.97 13.88 -1.54
C GLY A 331 6.97 12.60 -0.68
N HIS A 332 7.75 12.61 0.40
CA HIS A 332 7.68 11.60 1.45
C HIS A 332 6.87 12.14 2.64
N LYS A 333 5.81 11.44 3.06
CA LYS A 333 4.96 11.86 4.18
C LYS A 333 5.59 11.68 5.55
N THR A 334 6.43 10.66 5.71
CA THR A 334 7.00 10.31 7.02
C THR A 334 8.49 10.08 6.92
N GLU A 335 9.20 10.37 7.99
CA GLU A 335 10.63 10.10 8.08
C GLU A 335 10.96 8.61 7.94
N ALA A 336 10.10 7.73 8.46
CA ALA A 336 10.24 6.28 8.30
C ALA A 336 10.22 5.84 6.83
N ILE A 337 9.43 6.51 5.98
CA ILE A 337 9.46 6.29 4.54
C ILE A 337 10.74 6.87 3.95
N TYR A 338 11.12 8.10 4.33
CA TYR A 338 12.31 8.77 3.81
C TYR A 338 13.58 7.98 4.09
N ARG A 339 13.76 7.47 5.31
CA ARG A 339 14.92 6.64 5.74
C ARG A 339 15.12 5.38 4.87
N ARG A 340 14.09 4.85 4.23
CA ARG A 340 14.23 3.73 3.27
C ARG A 340 14.93 4.12 1.97
N TYR A 341 15.00 5.40 1.67
CA TYR A 341 15.60 5.98 0.49
C TYR A 341 16.91 6.72 0.80
N ALA A 342 17.04 7.29 1.99
CA ALA A 342 18.26 7.91 2.49
C ALA A 342 19.30 6.82 2.79
N ILE A 343 20.16 6.56 1.82
CA ILE A 343 21.25 5.58 1.95
C ILE A 343 22.51 6.36 2.28
N VAL A 344 23.04 6.12 3.46
CA VAL A 344 24.36 6.61 3.86
C VAL A 344 25.41 5.65 3.28
N ASP A 345 26.27 6.15 2.41
CA ASP A 345 27.39 5.41 1.85
C ASP A 345 28.72 5.81 2.52
N GLU A 346 29.80 5.05 2.27
CA GLU A 346 31.11 5.35 2.84
C GLU A 346 31.64 6.73 2.45
N ALA A 347 31.32 7.22 1.24
CA ALA A 347 31.77 8.54 0.81
C ALA A 347 31.16 9.65 1.67
N MET A 348 29.86 9.53 2.00
CA MET A 348 29.18 10.45 2.92
C MET A 348 29.76 10.40 4.33
N LEU A 349 30.15 9.22 4.81
CA LEU A 349 30.81 9.09 6.13
C LEU A 349 32.19 9.73 6.14
N ARG A 350 32.98 9.59 5.07
CA ARG A 350 34.31 10.25 4.92
C ARG A 350 34.15 11.77 4.86
N GLU A 351 33.21 12.26 4.05
CA GLU A 351 32.93 13.70 3.98
C GLU A 351 32.48 14.29 5.32
N ALA A 352 31.68 13.56 6.07
CA ALA A 352 31.25 13.95 7.41
C ALA A 352 32.43 13.99 8.38
N ALA A 353 33.33 13.02 8.31
CA ALA A 353 34.56 12.99 9.12
C ALA A 353 35.49 14.16 8.78
N GLU A 354 35.67 14.49 7.50
CA GLU A 354 36.44 15.65 7.05
C GLU A 354 35.85 16.97 7.54
N LYS A 355 34.53 17.14 7.43
CA LYS A 355 33.84 18.33 7.96
C LYS A 355 34.00 18.46 9.47
N LEU A 356 33.96 17.35 10.21
CA LEU A 356 34.18 17.33 11.65
C LEU A 356 35.61 17.77 11.98
N ALA A 357 36.62 17.23 11.31
CA ALA A 357 38.04 17.60 11.49
C ALA A 357 38.31 19.10 11.19
N LEU A 358 37.68 19.63 10.13
CA LEU A 358 37.77 21.06 9.80
C LEU A 358 37.10 21.93 10.88
N ALA A 359 35.95 21.53 11.40
CA ALA A 359 35.25 22.25 12.48
C ALA A 359 36.10 22.26 13.78
N GLU A 360 36.73 21.14 14.13
CA GLU A 360 37.62 21.07 15.29
C GLU A 360 38.86 21.97 15.15
N THR A 361 39.49 21.95 13.99
CA THR A 361 40.66 22.82 13.73
C THR A 361 40.29 24.30 13.79
N ALA A 362 39.16 24.68 13.18
CA ALA A 362 38.64 26.05 13.29
C ALA A 362 38.28 26.45 14.73
N GLY A 363 37.71 25.54 15.50
CA GLY A 363 37.39 25.73 16.93
C GLY A 363 38.64 25.94 17.78
N ARG A 364 39.68 25.13 17.54
CA ARG A 364 41.00 25.26 18.23
C ARG A 364 41.69 26.58 17.88
N ALA A 365 41.63 27.01 16.61
CA ALA A 365 42.16 28.29 16.18
C ALA A 365 41.45 29.47 16.85
N LYS A 366 40.13 29.49 16.89
CA LYS A 366 39.33 30.51 17.60
C LYS A 366 39.65 30.55 19.11
N PHE A 367 39.78 29.37 19.75
CA PHE A 367 40.14 29.30 21.16
C PHE A 367 41.53 29.85 21.43
N ARG A 368 42.54 29.53 20.60
CA ARG A 368 43.88 30.05 20.69
C ARG A 368 43.91 31.57 20.52
N ALA A 369 43.20 32.10 19.51
CA ALA A 369 43.09 33.55 19.28
C ALA A 369 42.44 34.27 20.46
N LYS A 370 41.33 33.72 21.02
CA LYS A 370 40.66 34.30 22.20
C LYS A 370 41.57 34.28 23.45
N ARG A 371 42.39 33.22 23.63
CA ARG A 371 43.32 33.10 24.74
C ARG A 371 44.51 34.08 24.58
N ALA A 372 45.00 34.28 23.35
CA ALA A 372 46.03 35.25 23.06
C ALA A 372 45.54 36.69 23.28
N ALA A 373 44.37 37.06 22.81
CA ALA A 373 43.77 38.37 23.05
C ALA A 373 43.59 38.67 24.56
N ARG A 374 43.10 37.69 25.33
CA ARG A 374 42.94 37.84 26.78
C ARG A 374 44.25 37.99 27.53
N ARG A 375 45.35 37.40 26.99
CA ARG A 375 46.69 37.52 27.57
C ARG A 375 47.30 38.90 27.31
N LEU A 376 47.00 39.49 26.16
CA LEU A 376 47.40 40.86 25.82
C LEU A 376 46.66 41.90 26.66
N GLU A 377 45.37 41.69 26.94
CA GLU A 377 44.58 42.58 27.83
C GLU A 377 45.09 42.54 29.28
N VAL A 378 45.67 41.44 29.74
CA VAL A 378 46.20 41.29 31.12
C VAL A 378 47.62 41.88 31.22
N LEU A 379 48.40 41.91 30.12
CA LEU A 379 49.75 42.45 30.08
C LEU A 379 49.82 43.98 29.76
N GLY A 380 48.64 44.52 29.32
CA GLY A 380 48.55 45.98 29.02
C GLY A 380 47.89 46.79 30.16
N LYS A 381 47.64 46.15 31.32
CA LYS A 381 47.35 46.80 32.59
C LYS A 381 48.52 46.71 33.54
#